data_38e538e91c177a72467eb3fbbe8dac89
#
_entry.id   38e538e91c177a72467eb3fbbe8dac89
#
_cell.length_a   1.000
_cell.length_b   1.000
_cell.length_c   1.000
_cell.angle_alpha   90.00
_cell.angle_beta   90.00
_cell.angle_gamma   90.00
#
_symmetry.space_group_name_H-M   'P 1'
#
loop_
_entity.id
_entity.type
_entity.pdbx_description
1 polymer ?
#
loop_
_entity_poly.entity_id
_entity_poly.type
_entity_poly.pdbx_seq_one_letter_code
_entity_poly.pdbx_strand_id
1 'polypeptide(L)' 'MRNRKAAEVNADVEARIAQIMQMTLDQIAVFQSRILTDITTGRISPKEAGVIDRALRNRLKVIEQQLREAS' A
#
# COMPACT_ATOMS: atom_id res chain seq x y z
N MET A 1 6.29 -25.23 -9.14
CA MET A 1 5.14 -24.42 -9.56
C MET A 1 4.54 -23.59 -8.45
N ARG A 2 4.38 -24.11 -7.25
CA ARG A 2 3.88 -23.34 -6.10
C ARG A 2 4.77 -22.13 -5.77
N ASN A 3 6.08 -22.30 -5.86
CA ASN A 3 7.05 -21.24 -5.58
C ASN A 3 6.98 -20.10 -6.59
N ARG A 4 6.62 -20.43 -7.83
CA ARG A 4 6.49 -19.44 -8.90
C ARG A 4 5.31 -18.50 -8.66
N LYS A 5 4.14 -19.05 -8.25
CA LYS A 5 2.96 -18.26 -7.93
C LYS A 5 3.19 -17.39 -6.69
N ALA A 6 3.80 -17.94 -5.66
CA ALA A 6 4.12 -17.21 -4.44
C ALA A 6 5.10 -16.07 -4.73
N ALA A 7 6.10 -16.30 -5.58
CA ALA A 7 7.06 -15.28 -5.97
C ALA A 7 6.40 -14.15 -6.77
N GLU A 8 5.47 -14.48 -7.67
CA GLU A 8 4.73 -13.48 -8.44
C GLU A 8 3.85 -12.61 -7.54
N VAL A 9 3.14 -13.22 -6.59
CA VAL A 9 2.31 -12.48 -5.63
C VAL A 9 3.17 -11.58 -4.74
N ASN A 10 4.30 -12.09 -4.27
CA ASN A 10 5.23 -11.30 -3.45
C ASN A 10 5.82 -10.14 -4.22
N ALA A 11 6.17 -10.35 -5.49
CA ALA A 11 6.69 -9.29 -6.36
C ALA A 11 5.65 -8.18 -6.56
N ASP A 12 4.37 -8.55 -6.76
CA ASP A 12 3.28 -7.60 -6.90
C ASP A 12 3.07 -6.77 -5.62
N VAL A 13 3.10 -7.42 -4.47
CA VAL A 13 2.97 -6.75 -3.18
C VAL A 13 4.15 -5.81 -2.95
N GLU A 14 5.37 -6.25 -3.22
CA GLU A 14 6.57 -5.42 -3.10
C GLU A 14 6.52 -4.20 -4.01
N ALA A 15 6.06 -4.37 -5.25
CA ALA A 15 5.90 -3.27 -6.20
C ALA A 15 4.89 -2.25 -5.69
N ARG A 16 3.78 -2.70 -5.11
CA ARG A 16 2.78 -1.82 -4.51
C ARG A 16 3.33 -1.06 -3.31
N ILE A 17 4.09 -1.74 -2.45
CA ILE A 17 4.72 -1.08 -1.30
C ILE A 17 5.69 -0.01 -1.76
N ALA A 18 6.53 -0.30 -2.77
CA ALA A 18 7.46 0.66 -3.33
C ALA A 18 6.73 1.89 -3.89
N GLN A 19 5.60 1.67 -4.56
CA GLN A 19 4.76 2.75 -5.07
C GLN A 19 4.19 3.61 -3.93
N ILE A 20 3.71 2.97 -2.86
CA ILE A 20 3.15 3.65 -1.69
C ILE A 20 4.20 4.56 -1.04
N MET A 21 5.45 4.11 -0.97
CA MET A 21 6.53 4.87 -0.35
C MET A 21 6.87 6.16 -1.10
N GLN A 22 6.35 6.34 -2.31
CA GLN A 22 6.54 7.54 -3.11
C GLN A 22 5.27 8.40 -3.24
N MET A 23 4.18 7.98 -2.62
CA MET A 23 2.90 8.69 -2.75
C MET A 23 2.87 10.00 -1.97
N THR A 24 2.16 10.98 -2.53
CA THR A 24 1.77 12.20 -1.83
C THR A 24 0.50 11.94 -1.03
N LEU A 25 0.11 12.88 -0.16
CA LEU A 25 -1.14 12.77 0.62
C LEU A 25 -2.37 12.62 -0.28
N ASP A 26 -2.44 13.39 -1.36
CA ASP A 26 -3.57 13.32 -2.30
C ASP A 26 -3.64 11.95 -2.97
N GLN A 27 -2.50 11.42 -3.38
CA GLN A 27 -2.42 10.10 -4.00
C GLN A 27 -2.83 9.00 -3.01
N ILE A 28 -2.44 9.11 -1.74
CA ILE A 28 -2.82 8.16 -0.70
C ILE A 28 -4.33 8.14 -0.52
N ALA A 29 -4.99 9.30 -0.51
CA ALA A 29 -6.44 9.38 -0.36
C ALA A 29 -7.17 8.64 -1.50
N VAL A 30 -6.73 8.87 -2.74
CA VAL A 30 -7.28 8.19 -3.92
C VAL A 30 -7.01 6.68 -3.83
N PHE A 31 -5.81 6.31 -3.45
CA PHE A 31 -5.41 4.91 -3.34
C PHE A 31 -6.23 4.17 -2.28
N GLN A 32 -6.47 4.78 -1.12
CA GLN A 32 -7.30 4.19 -0.07
C GLN A 32 -8.71 3.89 -0.56
N SER A 33 -9.31 4.79 -1.34
CA SER A 33 -10.62 4.56 -1.93
C SER A 33 -10.61 3.35 -2.86
N ARG A 34 -9.57 3.19 -3.68
CA ARG A 34 -9.41 2.04 -4.57
C ARG A 34 -9.25 0.75 -3.80
N ILE A 35 -8.46 0.76 -2.74
CA ILE A 35 -8.24 -0.43 -1.90
C ILE A 35 -9.56 -0.88 -1.26
N LEU A 36 -10.37 0.03 -0.75
CA LEU A 36 -11.68 -0.30 -0.21
C LEU A 36 -12.56 -0.97 -1.25
N THR A 37 -12.60 -0.44 -2.47
CA THR A 37 -13.33 -1.03 -3.57
C THR A 37 -12.81 -2.43 -3.91
N ASP A 38 -11.51 -2.60 -3.97
CA ASP A 38 -10.87 -3.88 -4.30
C ASP A 38 -11.15 -4.94 -3.22
N ILE A 39 -11.16 -4.56 -1.96
CA ILE A 39 -11.54 -5.45 -0.85
C ILE A 39 -13.00 -5.86 -0.99
N THR A 40 -13.90 -4.90 -1.22
CA THR A 40 -15.33 -5.14 -1.33
C THR A 40 -15.65 -6.05 -2.52
N THR A 41 -14.94 -5.91 -3.62
CA THR A 41 -15.14 -6.72 -4.82
C THR A 41 -14.35 -8.02 -4.82
N GLY A 42 -13.56 -8.29 -3.79
CA GLY A 42 -12.78 -9.51 -3.66
C GLY A 42 -11.52 -9.57 -4.51
N ARG A 43 -11.08 -8.46 -5.07
CA ARG A 43 -9.84 -8.40 -5.87
C ARG A 43 -8.59 -8.50 -5.02
N ILE A 44 -8.67 -8.08 -3.77
CA ILE A 44 -7.57 -8.13 -2.82
C ILE A 44 -8.03 -8.95 -1.63
N SER A 45 -7.19 -9.89 -1.18
CA SER A 45 -7.48 -10.68 0.01
C SER A 45 -7.32 -9.81 1.28
N PRO A 46 -7.99 -10.18 2.38
CA PRO A 46 -7.82 -9.46 3.65
C PRO A 46 -6.36 -9.42 4.12
N LYS A 47 -5.59 -10.47 3.85
CA LYS A 47 -4.17 -10.55 4.22
C LYS A 47 -3.35 -9.51 3.46
N GLU A 48 -3.56 -9.42 2.15
CA GLU A 48 -2.88 -8.42 1.31
C GLU A 48 -3.30 -7.01 1.71
N ALA A 49 -4.58 -6.81 1.99
CA ALA A 49 -5.10 -5.52 2.44
C ALA A 49 -4.42 -5.07 3.74
N GLY A 50 -4.16 -6.00 4.66
CA GLY A 50 -3.46 -5.70 5.90
C GLY A 50 -2.03 -5.24 5.68
N VAL A 51 -1.32 -5.88 4.76
CA VAL A 51 0.06 -5.49 4.40
C VAL A 51 0.08 -4.10 3.76
N ILE A 52 -0.84 -3.84 2.84
CA ILE A 52 -0.96 -2.55 2.16
C ILE A 52 -1.31 -1.45 3.16
N ASP A 53 -2.24 -1.70 4.06
CA ASP A 53 -2.64 -0.75 5.09
C ASP A 53 -1.47 -0.36 6.00
N ARG A 54 -0.66 -1.33 6.40
CA ARG A 54 0.54 -1.08 7.20
C ARG A 54 1.52 -0.19 6.44
N ALA A 55 1.75 -0.45 5.16
CA ALA A 55 2.63 0.36 4.33
C ALA A 55 2.11 1.79 4.19
N LEU A 56 0.80 1.97 4.03
CA LEU A 56 0.17 3.29 3.97
C LEU A 56 0.37 4.06 5.28
N ARG A 57 0.19 3.41 6.41
CA ARG A 57 0.40 4.04 7.72
C ARG A 57 1.85 4.47 7.91
N ASN A 58 2.79 3.63 7.49
CA ASN A 58 4.21 3.96 7.56
C ASN A 58 4.53 5.17 6.68
N ARG A 59 3.97 5.23 5.48
CA ARG A 59 4.17 6.37 4.59
C ARG A 59 3.58 7.65 5.18
N LEU A 60 2.40 7.58 5.78
CA LEU A 60 1.78 8.73 6.45
C LEU A 60 2.66 9.26 7.59
N LYS A 61 3.26 8.37 8.35
CA LYS A 61 4.18 8.77 9.44
C LYS A 61 5.40 9.51 8.89
N VAL A 62 5.96 9.05 7.79
CA VAL A 62 7.11 9.70 7.14
C VAL A 62 6.71 11.10 6.67
N ILE A 63 5.58 11.23 6.01
CA ILE A 63 5.09 12.52 5.52
C ILE A 63 4.84 13.48 6.70
N GLU A 64 4.21 13.00 7.75
CA GLU A 64 3.95 13.79 8.95
C GLU A 64 5.26 14.30 9.57
N GLN A 65 6.26 13.44 9.66
CA GLN A 65 7.58 13.81 10.17
C GLN A 65 8.26 14.86 9.30
N GLN A 66 8.19 14.70 7.98
CA GLN A 66 8.74 15.67 7.03
C GLN A 66 8.07 17.04 7.18
N LEU A 67 6.76 17.07 7.38
CA LEU A 67 6.01 18.31 7.58
C LEU A 67 6.43 19.00 8.89
N ARG A 68 6.67 18.24 9.94
CA ARG A 68 7.15 18.79 11.22
C ARG A 68 8.55 19.38 11.06
N GLU A 69 9.44 18.70 10.35
CA GLU A 69 10.80 19.18 10.11
C GLU A 69 10.83 20.44 9.25
N ALA A 70 9.88 20.57 8.32
CA ALA A 70 9.78 21.72 7.44
C ALA A 70 9.21 22.97 8.14
N SER A 71 8.50 22.78 9.22
CA SER A 71 7.92 23.90 9.99
C SER A 71 8.82 24.29 11.15
#